data_9802b72e0be6202d0989612d34bff5f2
#
_entry.id   9802b72e0be6202d0989612d34bff5f2
#
_cell.length_a   1.000
_cell.length_b   1.000
_cell.length_c   1.000
_cell.angle_alpha   90.00
_cell.angle_beta   90.00
_cell.angle_gamma   90.00
#
_symmetry.space_group_name_H-M   'P 1'
#
loop_
_entity.id
_entity.type
_entity.pdbx_description
1 polymer ?
#
loop_
_entity_poly.entity_id
_entity_poly.type
_entity_poly.pdbx_seq_one_letter_code
_entity_poly.pdbx_strand_id
1 'polypeptide(L)'
;MRQNDLGSLVAYAVLVVVPTMIATAAVAQTPAAPPATQAPQPPAPQIPPVLVPSHVVDLMTEDGITAFSGQWRTMEAKIIEGPALPNAMPGYKTSYDISPHAGEAGFDDSSWPKIDAKGLTDRRGGGKVSFFWFRTNLTIPAKIGNFETAGAKAVLTAYVDDYAEVWINGQMPRRAGVTSPATIQGFNIPNRVVLADAIRAGDKFQVAIFGINGPISVAPANFLFFRQASIEFYK
;
A
#
# COMPACT_ATOMS: atom_id res chain seq x y z
N MET A 1 -7.96 -57.06 28.45
CA MET A 1 -8.63 -57.13 29.78
C MET A 1 -8.16 -55.97 30.63
N ARG A 2 -8.95 -54.95 30.79
CA ARG A 2 -9.28 -54.13 31.96
C ARG A 2 -10.17 -52.97 31.53
N GLN A 3 -11.41 -53.06 31.92
CA GLN A 3 -12.39 -51.98 31.94
C GLN A 3 -12.00 -50.95 33.00
N ASN A 4 -12.23 -49.72 32.76
CA ASN A 4 -12.41 -48.67 33.80
C ASN A 4 -13.56 -47.77 33.46
N ASP A 5 -14.49 -47.90 34.18
CA ASP A 5 -15.56 -47.20 34.88
C ASP A 5 -15.75 -45.70 34.51
N LEU A 6 -16.99 -45.49 34.06
CA LEU A 6 -17.66 -44.18 33.97
C LEU A 6 -18.18 -43.80 35.36
N GLY A 7 -17.56 -42.78 35.96
CA GLY A 7 -18.08 -42.10 37.14
C GLY A 7 -19.06 -41.01 36.77
N SER A 8 -20.35 -41.25 36.99
CA SER A 8 -21.45 -40.28 36.87
C SER A 8 -21.41 -39.30 38.04
N LEU A 9 -21.18 -38.01 37.79
CA LEU A 9 -21.35 -36.92 38.75
C LEU A 9 -22.74 -36.33 38.63
N VAL A 10 -23.59 -36.61 39.58
CA VAL A 10 -24.91 -36.02 39.78
C VAL A 10 -24.72 -34.67 40.51
N ALA A 11 -25.02 -33.57 39.83
CA ALA A 11 -25.02 -32.24 40.43
C ALA A 11 -26.38 -31.95 41.03
N TYR A 12 -26.43 -31.77 42.34
CA TYR A 12 -27.62 -31.27 43.05
C TYR A 12 -27.68 -29.77 42.96
N ALA A 13 -28.73 -29.24 42.31
CA ALA A 13 -29.05 -27.83 42.35
C ALA A 13 -29.85 -27.51 43.62
N VAL A 14 -29.28 -26.70 44.49
CA VAL A 14 -29.98 -26.15 45.66
C VAL A 14 -30.67 -24.85 45.22
N LEU A 15 -32.00 -24.85 45.21
CA LEU A 15 -32.82 -23.70 44.92
C LEU A 15 -32.97 -22.88 46.21
N VAL A 16 -32.28 -21.72 46.30
CA VAL A 16 -32.45 -20.76 47.40
C VAL A 16 -33.51 -19.75 46.98
N VAL A 17 -34.67 -19.83 47.63
CA VAL A 17 -35.76 -18.82 47.50
C VAL A 17 -35.49 -17.68 48.45
N VAL A 18 -35.16 -16.50 47.91
CA VAL A 18 -35.03 -15.25 48.70
C VAL A 18 -36.35 -14.48 48.63
N PRO A 19 -36.99 -14.11 49.72
CA PRO A 19 -38.19 -13.31 49.67
C PRO A 19 -37.84 -11.84 49.35
N THR A 20 -38.38 -11.33 48.26
CA THR A 20 -38.22 -9.94 47.83
C THR A 20 -39.19 -9.05 48.63
N MET A 21 -38.67 -8.27 49.57
CA MET A 21 -39.42 -7.19 50.15
C MET A 21 -39.47 -6.01 49.19
N ILE A 22 -40.64 -5.67 48.71
CA ILE A 22 -40.90 -4.47 47.90
C ILE A 22 -41.04 -3.28 48.83
N ALA A 23 -40.00 -2.46 48.92
CA ALA A 23 -40.09 -1.15 49.56
C ALA A 23 -40.53 -0.12 48.49
N THR A 24 -41.76 0.39 48.67
CA THR A 24 -42.27 1.52 47.87
C THR A 24 -41.61 2.81 48.31
N ALA A 25 -40.57 3.25 47.61
CA ALA A 25 -40.00 4.58 47.79
C ALA A 25 -40.81 5.60 46.98
N ALA A 26 -41.35 6.60 47.69
CA ALA A 26 -41.99 7.76 47.07
C ALA A 26 -40.93 8.58 46.32
N VAL A 27 -41.00 8.64 45.00
CA VAL A 27 -40.12 9.46 44.16
C VAL A 27 -40.61 10.90 44.25
N ALA A 28 -39.83 11.74 44.91
CA ALA A 28 -40.02 13.19 44.86
C ALA A 28 -39.67 13.66 43.44
N GLN A 29 -40.63 14.25 42.73
CA GLN A 29 -40.40 14.81 41.39
C GLN A 29 -39.55 16.10 41.55
N THR A 30 -38.31 16.01 41.05
CA THR A 30 -37.45 17.19 40.88
C THR A 30 -38.00 18.05 39.73
N PRO A 31 -38.08 19.38 39.86
CA PRO A 31 -38.52 20.25 38.76
C PRO A 31 -37.63 20.08 37.55
N ALA A 32 -38.23 19.97 36.37
CA ALA A 32 -37.49 19.85 35.10
C ALA A 32 -36.57 21.07 34.88
N ALA A 33 -35.29 20.82 34.65
CA ALA A 33 -34.34 21.86 34.23
C ALA A 33 -34.78 22.51 32.93
N PRO A 34 -34.57 23.82 32.73
CA PRO A 34 -34.86 24.47 31.46
C PRO A 34 -34.06 23.83 30.31
N PRO A 35 -34.61 23.79 29.08
CA PRO A 35 -33.93 23.19 27.96
C PRO A 35 -32.57 23.88 27.70
N ALA A 36 -31.50 23.10 27.76
CA ALA A 36 -30.16 23.59 27.43
C ALA A 36 -30.13 24.13 26.01
N THR A 37 -29.77 25.38 25.83
CA THR A 37 -29.54 25.98 24.53
C THR A 37 -28.40 25.23 23.88
N GLN A 38 -28.68 24.46 22.82
CA GLN A 38 -27.64 23.76 22.06
C GLN A 38 -26.66 24.79 21.48
N ALA A 39 -25.40 24.64 21.83
CA ALA A 39 -24.34 25.41 21.19
C ALA A 39 -24.35 25.13 19.67
N PRO A 40 -24.02 26.13 18.83
CA PRO A 40 -23.96 25.94 17.39
C PRO A 40 -23.09 24.75 17.06
N GLN A 41 -23.64 23.78 16.35
CA GLN A 41 -22.90 22.60 15.92
C GLN A 41 -21.80 23.05 14.91
N PRO A 42 -20.54 22.67 15.10
CA PRO A 42 -19.51 23.00 14.13
C PRO A 42 -19.92 22.48 12.75
N PRO A 43 -19.60 23.22 11.66
CA PRO A 43 -19.94 22.80 10.31
C PRO A 43 -19.36 21.40 10.06
N ALA A 44 -20.15 20.54 9.43
CA ALA A 44 -19.73 19.19 9.07
C ALA A 44 -18.42 19.26 8.26
N PRO A 45 -17.46 18.36 8.50
CA PRO A 45 -16.22 18.31 7.72
C PRO A 45 -16.57 18.24 6.24
N GLN A 46 -16.16 19.24 5.48
CA GLN A 46 -16.30 19.20 4.03
C GLN A 46 -15.32 18.16 3.50
N ILE A 47 -15.84 17.05 2.99
CA ILE A 47 -15.03 16.04 2.28
C ILE A 47 -14.53 16.75 1.01
N PRO A 48 -13.19 16.85 0.79
CA PRO A 48 -12.68 17.44 -0.45
C PRO A 48 -13.25 16.68 -1.64
N PRO A 49 -13.57 17.36 -2.74
CA PRO A 49 -14.06 16.69 -3.94
C PRO A 49 -13.06 15.62 -4.36
N VAL A 50 -13.56 14.40 -4.58
CA VAL A 50 -12.74 13.32 -5.13
C VAL A 50 -12.33 13.75 -6.54
N LEU A 51 -11.05 14.07 -6.73
CA LEU A 51 -10.52 14.39 -8.04
C LEU A 51 -10.59 13.14 -8.91
N VAL A 52 -11.46 13.16 -9.90
CA VAL A 52 -11.55 12.11 -10.92
C VAL A 52 -10.47 12.37 -11.96
N PRO A 53 -9.64 11.39 -12.33
CA PRO A 53 -8.65 11.58 -13.39
C PRO A 53 -9.34 11.89 -14.72
N SER A 54 -8.81 12.86 -15.46
CA SER A 54 -9.27 13.21 -16.81
C SER A 54 -8.93 12.13 -17.83
N HIS A 55 -7.86 11.35 -17.57
CA HIS A 55 -7.45 10.24 -18.40
C HIS A 55 -6.64 9.24 -17.57
N VAL A 56 -6.75 7.94 -17.86
CA VAL A 56 -6.02 6.87 -17.20
C VAL A 56 -5.41 5.95 -18.24
N VAL A 57 -4.14 5.59 -18.08
CA VAL A 57 -3.45 4.63 -18.93
C VAL A 57 -2.98 3.45 -18.08
N ASP A 58 -3.39 2.27 -18.47
CA ASP A 58 -2.99 1.02 -17.83
C ASP A 58 -1.64 0.55 -18.36
N LEU A 59 -0.60 0.59 -17.53
CA LEU A 59 0.76 0.15 -17.87
C LEU A 59 0.93 -1.38 -17.84
N MET A 60 -0.10 -2.12 -17.48
CA MET A 60 -0.15 -3.59 -17.54
C MET A 60 -0.70 -4.10 -18.88
N THR A 61 -0.91 -3.21 -19.84
CA THR A 61 -1.26 -3.52 -21.23
C THR A 61 -0.14 -3.10 -22.16
N GLU A 62 0.04 -3.83 -23.28
CA GLU A 62 1.06 -3.49 -24.27
C GLU A 62 0.83 -2.11 -24.90
N ASP A 63 -0.43 -1.76 -25.20
CA ASP A 63 -0.77 -0.44 -25.71
C ASP A 63 -0.43 0.67 -24.70
N GLY A 64 -0.71 0.42 -23.41
CA GLY A 64 -0.44 1.39 -22.37
C GLY A 64 1.04 1.64 -22.16
N ILE A 65 1.86 0.61 -22.01
CA ILE A 65 3.31 0.78 -21.82
C ILE A 65 3.99 1.35 -23.07
N THR A 66 3.56 0.91 -24.27
CA THR A 66 4.09 1.38 -25.54
C THR A 66 3.76 2.86 -25.80
N ALA A 67 2.61 3.34 -25.34
CA ALA A 67 2.24 4.76 -25.43
C ALA A 67 3.29 5.68 -24.80
N PHE A 68 4.03 5.19 -23.81
CA PHE A 68 5.13 5.91 -23.15
C PHE A 68 6.52 5.47 -23.66
N SER A 69 6.61 4.72 -24.73
CA SER A 69 7.86 4.10 -25.22
C SER A 69 8.55 3.25 -24.13
N GLY A 70 7.77 2.71 -23.19
CA GLY A 70 8.26 1.94 -22.07
C GLY A 70 8.49 0.47 -22.39
N GLN A 71 9.31 -0.18 -21.57
CA GLN A 71 9.51 -1.62 -21.57
C GLN A 71 9.77 -2.07 -20.13
N TRP A 72 8.96 -2.98 -19.62
CA TRP A 72 9.18 -3.52 -18.30
C TRP A 72 10.35 -4.51 -18.27
N ARG A 73 11.12 -4.43 -17.18
CA ARG A 73 12.18 -5.37 -16.82
C ARG A 73 12.03 -5.76 -15.36
N THR A 74 12.50 -6.95 -15.02
CA THR A 74 12.42 -7.45 -13.64
C THR A 74 13.67 -8.20 -13.24
N MET A 75 14.01 -8.15 -11.96
CA MET A 75 15.11 -8.90 -11.37
C MET A 75 14.78 -9.23 -9.92
N GLU A 76 15.09 -10.44 -9.50
CA GLU A 76 15.05 -10.82 -8.10
C GLU A 76 16.03 -9.96 -7.31
N ALA A 77 15.60 -9.46 -6.16
CA ALA A 77 16.43 -8.71 -5.23
C ALA A 77 16.86 -9.60 -4.06
N LYS A 78 17.93 -9.19 -3.39
CA LYS A 78 18.44 -9.83 -2.17
C LYS A 78 18.52 -8.79 -1.07
N ILE A 79 18.14 -9.19 0.12
CA ILE A 79 18.47 -8.43 1.33
C ILE A 79 19.80 -8.95 1.85
N ILE A 80 20.75 -8.05 1.97
CA ILE A 80 22.11 -8.37 2.46
C ILE A 80 22.31 -7.74 3.82
N GLU A 81 22.88 -8.51 4.74
CA GLU A 81 23.26 -8.03 6.06
C GLU A 81 24.59 -7.28 5.98
N GLY A 82 24.67 -6.15 6.67
CA GLY A 82 25.84 -5.33 6.78
C GLY A 82 26.07 -4.79 8.20
N PRO A 83 27.17 -4.09 8.44
CA PRO A 83 27.41 -3.46 9.74
C PRO A 83 26.36 -2.36 9.99
N ALA A 84 26.15 -2.05 11.27
CA ALA A 84 25.30 -0.93 11.63
C ALA A 84 25.81 0.38 11.00
N LEU A 85 24.89 1.21 10.53
CA LEU A 85 25.23 2.52 10.00
C LEU A 85 25.79 3.42 11.09
N PRO A 86 26.70 4.37 10.77
CA PRO A 86 27.30 5.28 11.74
C PRO A 86 26.29 6.05 12.59
N ASN A 87 25.11 6.33 12.05
CA ASN A 87 24.03 7.05 12.70
C ASN A 87 22.96 6.13 13.30
N ALA A 88 23.20 4.82 13.38
CA ALA A 88 22.27 3.90 13.98
C ALA A 88 22.07 4.21 15.47
N MET A 89 20.86 3.97 15.96
CA MET A 89 20.59 4.09 17.40
C MET A 89 21.47 3.14 18.21
N PRO A 90 21.90 3.53 19.41
CA PRO A 90 22.71 2.67 20.28
C PRO A 90 22.05 1.29 20.47
N GLY A 91 22.85 0.23 20.34
CA GLY A 91 22.40 -1.15 20.51
C GLY A 91 22.14 -1.91 19.21
N TYR A 92 21.95 -1.23 18.07
CA TYR A 92 21.88 -1.91 16.77
C TYR A 92 23.29 -2.17 16.25
N LYS A 93 23.60 -3.44 15.97
CA LYS A 93 24.94 -3.86 15.51
C LYS A 93 24.98 -4.23 14.04
N THR A 94 23.82 -4.41 13.43
CA THR A 94 23.65 -4.79 12.02
C THR A 94 22.66 -3.88 11.34
N SER A 95 22.79 -3.75 10.05
CA SER A 95 21.79 -3.16 9.14
C SER A 95 21.53 -4.12 7.99
N TYR A 96 20.53 -3.80 7.18
CA TYR A 96 20.21 -4.55 5.99
C TYR A 96 20.15 -3.60 4.81
N ASP A 97 20.56 -4.11 3.66
CA ASP A 97 20.57 -3.37 2.41
C ASP A 97 19.95 -4.20 1.29
N ILE A 98 19.56 -3.56 0.20
CA ILE A 98 18.94 -4.19 -0.96
C ILE A 98 19.97 -4.30 -2.08
N SER A 99 20.18 -5.49 -2.60
CA SER A 99 21.03 -5.70 -3.77
C SER A 99 20.23 -6.29 -4.94
N PRO A 100 20.33 -5.70 -6.14
CA PRO A 100 21.06 -4.49 -6.51
C PRO A 100 20.36 -3.20 -6.07
N HIS A 101 21.09 -2.06 -6.05
CA HIS A 101 20.56 -0.71 -5.74
C HIS A 101 19.79 -0.12 -6.92
N ALA A 102 18.80 -0.82 -7.40
CA ALA A 102 18.13 -0.48 -8.65
C ALA A 102 17.13 0.68 -8.55
N GLY A 103 16.96 1.25 -7.35
CA GLY A 103 16.25 2.51 -7.14
C GLY A 103 17.06 3.72 -7.61
N GLU A 104 18.39 3.62 -7.69
CA GLU A 104 19.29 4.74 -8.00
C GLU A 104 19.09 5.27 -9.42
N ALA A 105 19.29 6.60 -9.58
CA ALA A 105 19.29 7.23 -10.89
C ALA A 105 20.44 6.69 -11.75
N GLY A 106 20.13 6.37 -13.01
CA GLY A 106 21.15 5.89 -13.96
C GLY A 106 21.58 4.43 -13.75
N PHE A 107 20.93 3.69 -12.84
CA PHE A 107 21.18 2.24 -12.73
C PHE A 107 20.96 1.56 -14.07
N ASP A 108 21.96 0.78 -14.52
CA ASP A 108 21.90 0.03 -15.79
C ASP A 108 21.16 -1.30 -15.59
N ASP A 109 19.95 -1.37 -16.11
CA ASP A 109 19.13 -2.58 -16.15
C ASP A 109 19.14 -3.29 -17.53
N SER A 110 20.05 -2.92 -18.45
CA SER A 110 20.06 -3.41 -19.81
C SER A 110 20.19 -4.93 -19.92
N SER A 111 20.86 -5.55 -18.96
CA SER A 111 21.04 -7.02 -18.87
C SER A 111 19.85 -7.74 -18.24
N TRP A 112 18.88 -7.03 -17.68
CA TRP A 112 17.75 -7.66 -17.02
C TRP A 112 16.75 -8.25 -17.99
N PRO A 113 16.08 -9.35 -17.63
CA PRO A 113 15.00 -9.89 -18.45
C PRO A 113 13.92 -8.85 -18.70
N LYS A 114 13.56 -8.70 -19.98
CA LYS A 114 12.36 -7.98 -20.40
C LYS A 114 11.15 -8.85 -20.09
N ILE A 115 10.07 -8.22 -19.67
CA ILE A 115 8.78 -8.86 -19.50
C ILE A 115 7.72 -8.07 -20.26
N ASP A 116 6.74 -8.76 -20.80
CA ASP A 116 5.56 -8.14 -21.39
C ASP A 116 4.77 -7.39 -20.30
N ALA A 117 4.00 -6.41 -20.69
CA ALA A 117 3.19 -5.64 -19.74
C ALA A 117 2.27 -6.54 -18.90
N LYS A 118 1.65 -7.53 -19.53
CA LYS A 118 0.84 -8.55 -18.87
C LYS A 118 1.64 -9.39 -17.88
N GLY A 119 2.95 -9.58 -18.15
CA GLY A 119 3.85 -10.33 -17.28
C GLY A 119 4.04 -9.70 -15.88
N LEU A 120 3.58 -8.46 -15.66
CA LEU A 120 3.50 -7.90 -14.31
C LEU A 120 2.56 -8.69 -13.39
N THR A 121 1.58 -9.40 -13.93
CA THR A 121 0.65 -10.25 -13.17
C THR A 121 1.21 -11.62 -12.84
N ASP A 122 2.36 -12.00 -13.42
CA ASP A 122 2.98 -13.30 -13.15
C ASP A 122 3.44 -13.37 -11.70
N ARG A 123 3.12 -14.48 -11.07
CA ARG A 123 3.51 -14.75 -9.69
C ARG A 123 4.99 -15.11 -9.62
N ARG A 124 5.79 -14.27 -8.96
CA ARG A 124 7.24 -14.43 -8.80
C ARG A 124 7.62 -14.76 -7.38
N GLY A 125 8.76 -15.46 -7.21
CA GLY A 125 9.23 -15.88 -5.91
C GLY A 125 8.51 -17.12 -5.43
N GLY A 126 7.78 -17.01 -4.32
CA GLY A 126 7.07 -18.13 -3.72
C GLY A 126 7.80 -18.73 -2.52
N GLY A 127 8.84 -18.08 -2.01
CA GLY A 127 9.47 -18.39 -0.72
C GLY A 127 8.63 -17.89 0.46
N LYS A 128 9.24 -17.83 1.64
CA LYS A 128 8.63 -17.20 2.82
C LYS A 128 8.53 -15.69 2.70
N VAL A 129 9.50 -15.09 2.01
CA VAL A 129 9.49 -13.68 1.59
C VAL A 129 10.04 -13.63 0.18
N SER A 130 9.44 -12.81 -0.65
CA SER A 130 9.85 -12.59 -2.04
C SER A 130 10.21 -11.14 -2.24
N PHE A 131 11.32 -10.87 -2.93
CA PHE A 131 11.85 -9.54 -3.21
C PHE A 131 12.17 -9.41 -4.69
N PHE A 132 11.54 -8.44 -5.37
CA PHE A 132 11.80 -8.19 -6.79
C PHE A 132 11.86 -6.70 -7.09
N TRP A 133 12.74 -6.33 -8.01
CA TRP A 133 12.73 -5.07 -8.71
C TRP A 133 11.95 -5.18 -10.02
N PHE A 134 11.18 -4.13 -10.30
CA PHE A 134 10.56 -3.89 -11.60
C PHE A 134 10.95 -2.51 -12.07
N ARG A 135 11.39 -2.40 -13.32
CA ARG A 135 11.90 -1.14 -13.87
C ARG A 135 11.33 -0.87 -15.26
N THR A 136 11.11 0.39 -15.54
CA THR A 136 10.80 0.91 -16.88
C THR A 136 11.23 2.35 -17.01
N ASN A 137 11.52 2.79 -18.23
CA ASN A 137 11.73 4.18 -18.57
C ASN A 137 10.50 4.64 -19.37
N LEU A 138 9.88 5.73 -18.95
CA LEU A 138 8.68 6.28 -19.57
C LEU A 138 9.02 7.62 -20.21
N THR A 139 8.53 7.86 -21.41
CA THR A 139 8.58 9.17 -22.08
C THR A 139 7.16 9.64 -22.30
N ILE A 140 6.81 10.83 -21.80
CA ILE A 140 5.48 11.38 -21.94
C ILE A 140 5.22 11.78 -23.39
N PRO A 141 4.24 11.18 -24.07
CA PRO A 141 3.86 11.59 -25.43
C PRO A 141 3.09 12.91 -25.39
N ALA A 142 3.01 13.64 -26.51
CA ALA A 142 2.20 14.84 -26.59
C ALA A 142 0.69 14.55 -26.45
N LYS A 143 0.28 13.37 -26.94
CA LYS A 143 -1.12 12.91 -26.91
C LYS A 143 -1.19 11.42 -26.59
N ILE A 144 -2.29 11.03 -25.96
CA ILE A 144 -2.69 9.63 -25.76
C ILE A 144 -4.13 9.52 -26.27
N GLY A 145 -4.27 8.92 -27.47
CA GLY A 145 -5.53 9.04 -28.20
C GLY A 145 -5.89 10.51 -28.46
N ASN A 146 -7.04 10.94 -27.98
CA ASN A 146 -7.50 12.34 -28.08
C ASN A 146 -7.09 13.21 -26.87
N PHE A 147 -6.41 12.65 -25.88
CA PHE A 147 -6.02 13.39 -24.67
C PHE A 147 -4.67 14.09 -24.88
N GLU A 148 -4.67 15.42 -24.76
CA GLU A 148 -3.46 16.26 -24.74
C GLU A 148 -2.81 16.16 -23.35
N THR A 149 -1.56 15.73 -23.27
CA THR A 149 -0.89 15.50 -21.98
C THR A 149 -0.35 16.77 -21.34
N ALA A 150 0.05 17.74 -22.13
CA ALA A 150 0.71 18.96 -21.67
C ALA A 150 -0.10 19.70 -20.59
N GLY A 151 0.57 20.11 -19.52
CA GLY A 151 0.00 20.83 -18.39
C GLY A 151 -0.80 19.98 -17.40
N ALA A 152 -1.04 18.70 -17.69
CA ALA A 152 -1.72 17.82 -16.75
C ALA A 152 -0.80 17.44 -15.59
N LYS A 153 -1.37 17.28 -14.40
CA LYS A 153 -0.72 16.57 -13.29
C LYS A 153 -0.72 15.08 -13.59
N ALA A 154 0.43 14.42 -13.46
CA ALA A 154 0.57 12.98 -13.66
C ALA A 154 0.87 12.27 -12.34
N VAL A 155 0.10 11.22 -12.06
CA VAL A 155 0.24 10.37 -10.87
C VAL A 155 0.44 8.93 -11.33
N LEU A 156 1.53 8.30 -10.90
CA LEU A 156 1.73 6.86 -11.04
C LEU A 156 1.04 6.14 -9.89
N THR A 157 0.23 5.16 -10.22
CA THR A 157 -0.35 4.21 -9.26
C THR A 157 0.31 2.87 -9.46
N ALA A 158 0.92 2.33 -8.40
CA ALA A 158 1.49 0.99 -8.37
C ALA A 158 0.90 0.20 -7.19
N TYR A 159 0.24 -0.90 -7.49
CA TYR A 159 -0.33 -1.79 -6.50
C TYR A 159 0.31 -3.17 -6.62
N VAL A 160 1.20 -3.48 -5.69
CA VAL A 160 1.93 -4.74 -5.61
C VAL A 160 1.40 -5.55 -4.45
N ASP A 161 1.36 -6.84 -4.58
CA ASP A 161 1.06 -7.79 -3.50
C ASP A 161 2.39 -8.18 -2.83
N ASP A 162 2.71 -7.79 -1.58
CA ASP A 162 1.92 -7.02 -0.59
C ASP A 162 2.30 -5.53 -0.55
N TYR A 163 3.62 -5.22 -0.59
CA TYR A 163 4.20 -3.89 -0.34
C TYR A 163 5.09 -3.47 -1.51
N ALA A 164 5.20 -2.17 -1.72
CA ALA A 164 6.13 -1.63 -2.69
C ALA A 164 6.76 -0.31 -2.25
N GLU A 165 8.03 -0.13 -2.59
CA GLU A 165 8.69 1.17 -2.67
C GLU A 165 8.71 1.62 -4.13
N VAL A 166 8.29 2.85 -4.38
CA VAL A 166 8.31 3.44 -5.73
C VAL A 166 9.36 4.53 -5.80
N TRP A 167 10.32 4.36 -6.71
CA TRP A 167 11.42 5.27 -6.97
C TRP A 167 11.24 5.92 -8.34
N ILE A 168 11.35 7.24 -8.40
CA ILE A 168 11.26 8.02 -9.63
C ILE A 168 12.55 8.82 -9.77
N ASN A 169 13.28 8.59 -10.87
CA ASN A 169 14.56 9.25 -11.16
C ASN A 169 15.55 9.18 -9.98
N GLY A 170 15.62 8.03 -9.31
CA GLY A 170 16.53 7.78 -8.20
C GLY A 170 16.08 8.30 -6.83
N GLN A 171 14.85 8.78 -6.71
CA GLN A 171 14.30 9.29 -5.45
C GLN A 171 12.93 8.71 -5.18
N MET A 172 12.63 8.49 -3.90
CA MET A 172 11.25 8.17 -3.50
C MET A 172 10.42 9.46 -3.50
N PRO A 173 9.45 9.59 -4.42
CA PRO A 173 8.69 10.82 -4.56
C PRO A 173 7.67 10.96 -3.42
N ARG A 174 7.14 12.18 -3.26
CA ARG A 174 6.01 12.40 -2.35
C ARG A 174 4.75 11.72 -2.91
N ARG A 175 3.98 11.11 -2.02
CA ARG A 175 2.65 10.61 -2.36
C ARG A 175 1.69 11.76 -2.61
N ALA A 176 0.69 11.52 -3.45
CA ALA A 176 -0.38 12.48 -3.65
C ALA A 176 -1.08 12.80 -2.32
N GLY A 177 -1.18 14.07 -1.98
CA GLY A 177 -1.82 14.55 -0.75
C GLY A 177 -0.96 14.50 0.51
N VAL A 178 0.34 14.11 0.43
CA VAL A 178 1.27 14.10 1.57
C VAL A 178 2.45 15.02 1.32
N THR A 179 2.92 15.67 2.39
CA THR A 179 4.06 16.59 2.32
C THR A 179 5.40 15.92 2.63
N SER A 180 5.39 14.80 3.34
CA SER A 180 6.58 14.01 3.65
C SER A 180 7.02 13.14 2.46
N PRO A 181 8.28 12.67 2.41
CA PRO A 181 8.71 11.67 1.44
C PRO A 181 7.77 10.46 1.40
N ALA A 182 7.68 9.82 0.24
CA ALA A 182 6.94 8.57 0.14
C ALA A 182 7.58 7.51 1.02
N THR A 183 6.74 6.75 1.68
CA THR A 183 7.14 5.57 2.45
C THR A 183 6.39 4.36 1.89
N ILE A 184 6.82 3.17 2.24
CA ILE A 184 6.08 1.95 1.93
C ILE A 184 4.65 2.11 2.42
N GLN A 185 3.68 1.83 1.56
CA GLN A 185 2.28 1.74 1.95
C GLN A 185 2.04 0.49 2.78
N GLY A 186 0.95 0.49 3.53
CA GLY A 186 0.52 -0.70 4.25
C GLY A 186 0.16 -1.85 3.31
N PHE A 187 -0.07 -2.99 3.90
CA PHE A 187 -0.45 -4.23 3.22
C PHE A 187 -1.59 -4.02 2.21
N ASN A 188 -1.34 -4.42 0.98
CA ASN A 188 -2.30 -4.37 -0.12
C ASN A 188 -2.95 -2.98 -0.33
N ILE A 189 -2.15 -1.92 -0.27
CA ILE A 189 -2.60 -0.55 -0.55
C ILE A 189 -1.85 0.00 -1.77
N PRO A 190 -2.55 0.59 -2.76
CA PRO A 190 -1.90 1.21 -3.90
C PRO A 190 -0.96 2.35 -3.50
N ASN A 191 0.27 2.33 -4.03
CA ASN A 191 1.18 3.45 -3.94
C ASN A 191 0.83 4.46 -5.04
N ARG A 192 0.42 5.66 -4.66
CA ARG A 192 0.10 6.74 -5.59
C ARG A 192 1.13 7.85 -5.42
N VAL A 193 1.99 8.02 -6.42
CA VAL A 193 3.09 8.98 -6.39
C VAL A 193 2.98 10.00 -7.52
N VAL A 194 3.27 11.26 -7.21
CA VAL A 194 3.24 12.34 -8.20
C VAL A 194 4.49 12.25 -9.06
N LEU A 195 4.32 12.07 -10.37
CA LEU A 195 5.41 12.17 -11.34
C LEU A 195 5.76 13.64 -11.59
N ALA A 196 4.76 14.47 -11.84
CA ALA A 196 4.87 15.93 -11.97
C ALA A 196 3.50 16.60 -11.78
N ASP A 197 3.51 17.84 -11.29
CA ASP A 197 2.28 18.64 -11.17
C ASP A 197 1.82 19.26 -12.48
N ALA A 198 2.73 19.40 -13.47
CA ALA A 198 2.44 19.84 -14.83
C ALA A 198 3.47 19.21 -15.78
N ILE A 199 3.06 18.20 -16.51
CA ILE A 199 3.92 17.47 -17.45
C ILE A 199 4.05 18.20 -18.78
N ARG A 200 5.14 17.86 -19.50
CA ARG A 200 5.41 18.29 -20.88
C ARG A 200 5.63 17.07 -21.75
N ALA A 201 5.29 17.19 -23.03
CA ALA A 201 5.68 16.18 -24.00
C ALA A 201 7.21 16.02 -24.04
N GLY A 202 7.68 14.79 -24.00
CA GLY A 202 9.10 14.45 -23.96
C GLY A 202 9.69 14.35 -22.55
N ASP A 203 8.97 14.71 -21.48
CA ASP A 203 9.42 14.45 -20.11
C ASP A 203 9.69 12.95 -19.92
N LYS A 204 10.81 12.67 -19.24
CA LYS A 204 11.27 11.29 -19.03
C LYS A 204 11.26 10.95 -17.56
N PHE A 205 10.76 9.75 -17.25
CA PHE A 205 10.73 9.20 -15.90
C PHE A 205 11.32 7.79 -15.88
N GLN A 206 12.39 7.64 -15.12
CA GLN A 206 12.89 6.33 -14.75
C GLN A 206 12.05 5.85 -13.56
N VAL A 207 11.30 4.80 -13.74
CA VAL A 207 10.49 4.18 -12.69
C VAL A 207 11.18 2.91 -12.22
N ALA A 208 11.42 2.81 -10.91
CA ALA A 208 11.86 1.57 -10.28
C ALA A 208 10.94 1.26 -9.12
N ILE A 209 10.45 0.03 -9.05
CA ILE A 209 9.52 -0.43 -8.03
C ILE A 209 10.15 -1.64 -7.34
N PHE A 210 10.45 -1.50 -6.06
CA PHE A 210 10.89 -2.60 -5.22
C PHE A 210 9.67 -3.21 -4.55
N GLY A 211 9.38 -4.47 -4.87
CA GLY A 211 8.25 -5.19 -4.30
C GLY A 211 8.70 -6.18 -3.23
N ILE A 212 7.89 -6.33 -2.21
CA ILE A 212 8.05 -7.27 -1.10
C ILE A 212 6.74 -8.02 -0.90
N ASN A 213 6.80 -9.33 -0.79
CA ASN A 213 5.67 -10.14 -0.33
C ASN A 213 6.10 -11.04 0.84
N GLY A 214 5.34 -10.99 1.93
CA GLY A 214 5.50 -11.71 3.19
C GLY A 214 4.14 -12.05 3.80
N PRO A 215 4.04 -12.26 5.10
CA PRO A 215 5.11 -12.20 6.09
C PRO A 215 5.93 -13.50 6.21
N ILE A 216 7.16 -13.37 6.71
CA ILE A 216 8.11 -14.49 6.88
C ILE A 216 7.61 -15.58 7.84
N SER A 217 6.72 -15.23 8.76
CA SER A 217 6.15 -16.13 9.77
C SER A 217 5.06 -17.05 9.21
N VAL A 218 4.53 -16.76 8.06
CA VAL A 218 3.48 -17.57 7.41
C VAL A 218 4.13 -18.61 6.50
N ALA A 219 3.42 -19.74 6.30
CA ALA A 219 3.87 -20.75 5.35
C ALA A 219 3.97 -20.18 3.92
N PRO A 220 4.94 -20.65 3.10
CA PRO A 220 4.96 -20.26 1.70
C PRO A 220 3.71 -20.83 0.98
N ALA A 221 3.29 -20.30 -0.20
CA ALA A 221 4.19 -19.45 -0.99
C ALA A 221 3.69 -18.00 -1.00
N ASN A 222 4.60 -17.08 -0.71
CA ASN A 222 4.33 -15.65 -0.81
C ASN A 222 4.84 -15.17 -2.18
N PHE A 223 3.93 -15.17 -3.17
CA PHE A 223 4.23 -14.72 -4.53
C PHE A 223 4.08 -13.21 -4.65
N LEU A 224 4.99 -12.59 -5.36
CA LEU A 224 4.96 -11.17 -5.67
C LEU A 224 4.46 -10.94 -7.10
N PHE A 225 3.49 -10.06 -7.28
CA PHE A 225 2.90 -9.69 -8.56
C PHE A 225 2.19 -8.34 -8.46
N PHE A 226 1.89 -7.72 -9.60
CA PHE A 226 1.12 -6.49 -9.64
C PHE A 226 -0.38 -6.78 -9.72
N ARG A 227 -1.14 -5.98 -8.99
CA ARG A 227 -2.61 -5.87 -9.10
C ARG A 227 -3.02 -4.67 -9.95
N GLN A 228 -2.16 -3.62 -9.99
CA GLN A 228 -2.35 -2.43 -10.81
C GLN A 228 -1.02 -1.72 -11.06
N ALA A 229 -0.85 -1.22 -12.28
CA ALA A 229 0.16 -0.22 -12.63
C ALA A 229 -0.47 0.72 -13.65
N SER A 230 -0.63 2.01 -13.33
CA SER A 230 -1.29 2.98 -14.21
C SER A 230 -0.73 4.37 -14.04
N ILE A 231 -0.89 5.22 -15.06
CA ILE A 231 -0.70 6.66 -14.97
C ILE A 231 -2.06 7.33 -15.07
N GLU A 232 -2.36 8.16 -14.09
CA GLU A 232 -3.55 8.99 -13.99
C GLU A 232 -3.19 10.43 -14.29
N PHE A 233 -3.95 11.07 -15.18
CA PHE A 233 -3.79 12.48 -15.56
C PHE A 233 -4.95 13.31 -15.03
N TYR A 234 -4.62 14.46 -14.47
CA TYR A 234 -5.60 15.42 -13.92
C TYR A 234 -5.42 16.79 -14.58
N LYS A 235 -6.52 17.33 -15.12
CA LYS A 235 -6.62 18.69 -15.68
C LYS A 235 -7.72 19.47 -15.00
#